data_1f1cc7bb61732b5418d26843d85df85a
#
_entry.id   1f1cc7bb61732b5418d26843d85df85a
#
_cell.length_a   1.000
_cell.length_b   1.000
_cell.length_c   1.000
_cell.angle_alpha   90.00
_cell.angle_beta   90.00
_cell.angle_gamma   90.00
#
_symmetry.space_group_name_H-M   'P 1'
#
loop_
_entity.id
_entity.type
_entity.pdbx_description
1 polymer ?
#
loop_
_entity_poly.entity_id
_entity_poly.type
_entity_poly.pdbx_seq_one_letter_code
_entity_poly.pdbx_strand_id
1 'polypeptide(L)'
;MADQKNKNVDALAQEITLKSRGQGKLRQFILWMGALIIGAILGWQHIPALNELFNFIAAVFTRLFQFIAIPTVSLAVITTLSMLGAKKDTGRIFGHAVVYTLLTTICAAAVGLGLFLWIAPGNLPLDVIGAGASQVPEKLGTVTYYDHFLSVIPNNILQPYLQANVLSVMFISASVGLAFAFMPRTENREVVLKVLFGLQELLFTLIKALLYVLPIGILAFAGQLSAQIEAGVIVGALGKYTAVVIGGNLIQFFIVIPLFLLFRGLNPVYVFRKMSPAVAVALFTKSSAATLPVTLASAEDNLKAHPAVARFVLPICTTINMNGCAAFILVTSLFVMQNAGMELTIGTMVAWLFIAVLAAIGNAGVPMGCYFLTLSLMSSIGAPIGLLGIILPIYTIIDMIETAENVWSDASVCAMVDHDLQGKLDDSSGDDMPQFQGA
;
A
#
# COMPACT_ATOMS: atom_id res chain seq x y z
N MET A 1 -25.49 35.51 18.58
CA MET A 1 -24.25 35.53 19.40
C MET A 1 -23.88 34.17 19.97
N ALA A 2 -24.80 33.35 20.47
CA ALA A 2 -24.50 32.02 21.01
C ALA A 2 -24.00 31.00 19.94
N ASP A 3 -24.57 31.04 18.74
CA ASP A 3 -24.22 30.16 17.62
C ASP A 3 -22.80 30.42 17.05
N GLN A 4 -22.39 31.68 17.05
CA GLN A 4 -21.04 32.11 16.62
C GLN A 4 -19.96 31.72 17.64
N LYS A 5 -20.34 31.66 18.92
CA LYS A 5 -19.45 31.26 20.02
C LYS A 5 -19.23 29.73 20.02
N ASN A 6 -20.26 28.95 19.69
CA ASN A 6 -20.13 27.48 19.52
C ASN A 6 -19.26 27.11 18.31
N LYS A 7 -19.45 27.76 17.15
CA LYS A 7 -18.61 27.54 15.99
C LYS A 7 -17.12 27.85 16.23
N ASN A 8 -16.82 28.86 17.01
CA ASN A 8 -15.45 29.20 17.38
C ASN A 8 -14.84 28.20 18.38
N VAL A 9 -15.65 27.63 19.30
CA VAL A 9 -15.19 26.60 20.24
C VAL A 9 -14.91 25.29 19.50
N ASP A 10 -15.77 24.91 18.56
CA ASP A 10 -15.59 23.70 17.74
C ASP A 10 -14.37 23.83 16.81
N ALA A 11 -14.16 25.00 16.19
CA ALA A 11 -12.97 25.28 15.38
C ALA A 11 -11.68 25.22 16.21
N LEU A 12 -11.70 25.79 17.43
CA LEU A 12 -10.55 25.75 18.34
C LEU A 12 -10.28 24.32 18.84
N ALA A 13 -11.30 23.53 19.14
CA ALA A 13 -11.19 22.12 19.52
C ALA A 13 -10.63 21.28 18.38
N GLN A 14 -11.05 21.53 17.14
CA GLN A 14 -10.49 20.88 15.94
C GLN A 14 -9.03 21.28 15.73
N GLU A 15 -8.69 22.54 15.89
CA GLU A 15 -7.30 23.01 15.74
C GLU A 15 -6.37 22.44 16.80
N ILE A 16 -6.82 22.36 18.05
CA ILE A 16 -6.08 21.71 19.16
C ILE A 16 -5.91 20.20 18.88
N THR A 17 -6.95 19.54 18.39
CA THR A 17 -6.93 18.10 18.06
C THR A 17 -5.98 17.84 16.88
N LEU A 18 -6.00 18.65 15.85
CA LEU A 18 -5.08 18.58 14.70
C LEU A 18 -3.62 18.83 15.13
N LYS A 19 -3.39 19.80 16.00
CA LYS A 19 -2.05 20.14 16.51
C LYS A 19 -1.50 19.02 17.42
N SER A 20 -2.32 18.42 18.28
CA SER A 20 -1.93 17.28 19.12
C SER A 20 -1.68 16.02 18.29
N ARG A 21 -2.49 15.75 17.26
CA ARG A 21 -2.25 14.65 16.28
C ARG A 21 -0.96 14.88 15.49
N GLY A 22 -0.65 16.11 15.09
CA GLY A 22 0.59 16.45 14.39
C GLY A 22 1.83 16.22 15.26
N GLN A 23 1.79 16.60 16.52
CA GLN A 23 2.89 16.38 17.47
C GLN A 23 3.13 14.89 17.76
N GLY A 24 2.06 14.08 17.84
CA GLY A 24 2.17 12.64 18.02
C GLY A 24 2.87 11.96 16.83
N LYS A 25 2.57 12.39 15.60
CA LYS A 25 3.18 11.86 14.38
C LYS A 25 4.65 12.25 14.23
N LEU A 26 4.99 13.50 14.53
CA LEU A 26 6.39 13.95 14.54
C LEU A 26 7.21 13.17 15.58
N ARG A 27 6.66 12.95 16.77
CA ARG A 27 7.30 12.13 17.82
C ARG A 27 7.51 10.69 17.33
N GLN A 28 6.54 10.10 16.67
CA GLN A 28 6.66 8.75 16.10
C GLN A 28 7.75 8.69 15.03
N PHE A 29 7.79 9.66 14.13
CA PHE A 29 8.83 9.77 13.10
C PHE A 29 10.25 9.90 13.74
N ILE A 30 10.40 10.77 14.73
CA ILE A 30 11.67 10.93 15.46
C ILE A 30 12.10 9.63 16.14
N LEU A 31 11.15 8.89 16.75
CA LEU A 31 11.43 7.60 17.37
C LEU A 31 11.89 6.55 16.33
N TRP A 32 11.29 6.52 15.14
CA TRP A 32 11.67 5.58 14.08
C TRP A 32 13.06 5.91 13.51
N MET A 33 13.32 7.19 13.24
CA MET A 33 14.63 7.64 12.78
C MET A 33 15.72 7.44 13.85
N GLY A 34 15.41 7.72 15.11
CA GLY A 34 16.30 7.43 16.22
C GLY A 34 16.61 5.94 16.35
N ALA A 35 15.61 5.07 16.26
CA ALA A 35 15.77 3.62 16.29
C ALA A 35 16.65 3.12 15.13
N LEU A 36 16.46 3.66 13.92
CA LEU A 36 17.27 3.35 12.75
C LEU A 36 18.74 3.73 12.97
N ILE A 37 19.00 4.96 13.41
CA ILE A 37 20.38 5.46 13.64
C ILE A 37 21.06 4.69 14.77
N ILE A 38 20.37 4.50 15.90
CA ILE A 38 20.92 3.76 17.04
C ILE A 38 21.20 2.29 16.67
N GLY A 39 20.25 1.63 15.97
CA GLY A 39 20.43 0.28 15.49
C GLY A 39 21.65 0.15 14.57
N ALA A 40 21.81 1.07 13.61
CA ALA A 40 22.94 1.09 12.72
C ALA A 40 24.28 1.28 13.47
N ILE A 41 24.35 2.20 14.43
CA ILE A 41 25.56 2.43 15.25
C ILE A 41 25.91 1.19 16.08
N LEU A 42 24.93 0.57 16.72
CA LEU A 42 25.13 -0.61 17.55
C LEU A 42 25.54 -1.83 16.72
N GLY A 43 24.95 -2.02 15.54
CA GLY A 43 25.31 -3.10 14.63
C GLY A 43 26.73 -2.97 14.09
N TRP A 44 27.19 -1.74 13.84
CA TRP A 44 28.55 -1.46 13.39
C TRP A 44 29.65 -1.92 14.37
N GLN A 45 29.33 -2.08 15.65
CA GLN A 45 30.29 -2.52 16.68
C GLN A 45 30.58 -4.03 16.60
N HIS A 46 29.89 -4.80 15.78
CA HIS A 46 30.07 -6.25 15.57
C HIS A 46 30.11 -7.09 16.86
N ILE A 47 29.34 -6.71 17.89
CA ILE A 47 29.26 -7.46 19.15
C ILE A 47 28.40 -8.71 18.94
N PRO A 48 28.94 -9.97 19.08
CA PRO A 48 28.20 -11.20 18.74
C PRO A 48 26.87 -11.35 19.47
N ALA A 49 26.85 -11.12 20.79
CA ALA A 49 25.65 -11.23 21.62
C ALA A 49 24.54 -10.23 21.17
N LEU A 50 24.94 -9.04 20.73
CA LEU A 50 24.01 -8.02 20.24
C LEU A 50 23.46 -8.39 18.87
N ASN A 51 24.29 -8.98 18.01
CA ASN A 51 23.87 -9.46 16.69
C ASN A 51 22.87 -10.62 16.83
N GLU A 52 23.08 -11.55 17.76
CA GLU A 52 22.11 -12.61 18.06
C GLU A 52 20.76 -12.04 18.53
N LEU A 53 20.80 -11.02 19.41
CA LEU A 53 19.59 -10.35 19.87
C LEU A 53 18.86 -9.64 18.72
N PHE A 54 19.58 -8.95 17.83
CA PHE A 54 19.00 -8.33 16.64
C PHE A 54 18.35 -9.37 15.72
N ASN A 55 19.02 -10.50 15.45
CA ASN A 55 18.49 -11.58 14.64
C ASN A 55 17.21 -12.15 15.26
N PHE A 56 17.18 -12.37 16.57
CA PHE A 56 15.99 -12.85 17.26
C PHE A 56 14.80 -11.86 17.13
N ILE A 57 15.02 -10.57 17.44
CA ILE A 57 13.97 -9.55 17.37
C ILE A 57 13.48 -9.40 15.93
N ALA A 58 14.37 -9.35 14.94
CA ALA A 58 14.01 -9.28 13.53
C ALA A 58 13.14 -10.47 13.09
N ALA A 59 13.51 -11.69 13.53
CA ALA A 59 12.70 -12.89 13.25
C ALA A 59 11.31 -12.83 13.87
N VAL A 60 11.17 -12.31 15.10
CA VAL A 60 9.87 -12.10 15.76
C VAL A 60 9.02 -11.12 14.96
N PHE A 61 9.57 -9.97 14.58
CA PHE A 61 8.83 -8.98 13.79
C PHE A 61 8.43 -9.51 12.42
N THR A 62 9.29 -10.24 11.73
CA THR A 62 8.97 -10.89 10.45
C THR A 62 7.75 -11.82 10.60
N ARG A 63 7.70 -12.64 11.64
CA ARG A 63 6.54 -13.51 11.91
C ARG A 63 5.28 -12.75 12.25
N LEU A 64 5.38 -11.65 13.01
CA LEU A 64 4.23 -10.78 13.33
C LEU A 64 3.67 -10.12 12.05
N PHE A 65 4.54 -9.70 11.14
CA PHE A 65 4.10 -9.15 9.85
C PHE A 65 3.37 -10.19 9.00
N GLN A 66 3.93 -11.40 8.88
CA GLN A 66 3.28 -12.51 8.15
C GLN A 66 1.91 -12.87 8.75
N PHE A 67 1.81 -12.91 10.07
CA PHE A 67 0.55 -13.21 10.79
C PHE A 67 -0.58 -12.23 10.41
N ILE A 68 -0.28 -10.94 10.25
CA ILE A 68 -1.29 -9.91 9.97
C ILE A 68 -1.58 -9.80 8.47
N ALA A 69 -0.61 -10.06 7.58
CA ALA A 69 -0.69 -9.77 6.16
C ALA A 69 -1.89 -10.46 5.49
N ILE A 70 -2.00 -11.78 5.58
CA ILE A 70 -3.01 -12.56 4.87
C ILE A 70 -4.45 -12.22 5.28
N PRO A 71 -4.82 -12.16 6.58
CA PRO A 71 -6.15 -11.76 6.98
C PRO A 71 -6.51 -10.32 6.52
N THR A 72 -5.54 -9.41 6.57
CA THR A 72 -5.76 -8.02 6.16
C THR A 72 -6.07 -7.91 4.67
N VAL A 73 -5.28 -8.57 3.82
CA VAL A 73 -5.52 -8.63 2.37
C VAL A 73 -6.90 -9.19 2.07
N SER A 74 -7.23 -10.34 2.70
CA SER A 74 -8.50 -11.01 2.47
C SER A 74 -9.70 -10.11 2.82
N LEU A 75 -9.72 -9.55 4.02
CA LEU A 75 -10.84 -8.70 4.46
C LEU A 75 -10.93 -7.40 3.65
N ALA A 76 -9.79 -6.78 3.31
CA ALA A 76 -9.77 -5.57 2.50
C ALA A 76 -10.39 -5.79 1.11
N VAL A 77 -10.02 -6.86 0.42
CA VAL A 77 -10.58 -7.19 -0.89
C VAL A 77 -12.06 -7.52 -0.81
N ILE A 78 -12.48 -8.36 0.16
CA ILE A 78 -13.90 -8.72 0.34
C ILE A 78 -14.75 -7.48 0.61
N THR A 79 -14.37 -6.65 1.58
CA THR A 79 -15.14 -5.47 1.99
C THR A 79 -15.22 -4.44 0.86
N THR A 80 -14.12 -4.17 0.17
CA THR A 80 -14.08 -3.23 -0.96
C THR A 80 -15.00 -3.68 -2.10
N LEU A 81 -14.90 -4.94 -2.54
CA LEU A 81 -15.70 -5.44 -3.65
C LEU A 81 -17.18 -5.60 -3.27
N SER A 82 -17.49 -5.91 -2.01
CA SER A 82 -18.88 -6.01 -1.54
C SER A 82 -19.67 -4.71 -1.66
N MET A 83 -18.99 -3.58 -1.72
CA MET A 83 -19.60 -2.24 -1.87
C MET A 83 -20.06 -1.93 -3.29
N LEU A 84 -19.67 -2.72 -4.31
CA LEU A 84 -19.92 -2.43 -5.73
C LEU A 84 -21.38 -2.54 -6.16
N GLY A 85 -22.24 -3.21 -5.44
CA GLY A 85 -23.61 -3.56 -5.85
C GLY A 85 -24.70 -2.49 -5.58
N ALA A 86 -24.39 -1.19 -5.38
CA ALA A 86 -25.31 -0.32 -4.66
C ALA A 86 -26.38 0.44 -5.49
N LYS A 87 -26.13 0.99 -6.74
CA LYS A 87 -27.11 1.79 -7.52
C LYS A 87 -26.77 1.84 -9.03
N LYS A 88 -27.73 2.23 -9.93
CA LYS A 88 -27.53 2.35 -11.38
C LYS A 88 -26.46 3.37 -11.81
N ASP A 89 -26.40 4.54 -11.16
CA ASP A 89 -25.39 5.56 -11.45
C ASP A 89 -24.03 5.19 -10.88
N THR A 90 -24.01 4.42 -9.82
CA THR A 90 -22.82 3.83 -9.21
C THR A 90 -22.00 3.01 -10.21
N GLY A 91 -22.65 2.31 -11.15
CA GLY A 91 -21.97 1.51 -12.17
C GLY A 91 -21.14 2.34 -13.15
N ARG A 92 -21.61 3.55 -13.53
CA ARG A 92 -20.85 4.45 -14.42
C ARG A 92 -19.66 5.08 -13.67
N ILE A 93 -19.90 5.60 -12.48
CA ILE A 93 -18.85 6.18 -11.62
C ILE A 93 -17.78 5.11 -11.37
N PHE A 94 -18.19 3.89 -11.00
CA PHE A 94 -17.29 2.77 -10.78
C PHE A 94 -16.48 2.41 -12.03
N GLY A 95 -17.12 2.29 -13.18
CA GLY A 95 -16.43 1.95 -14.43
C GLY A 95 -15.31 2.94 -14.77
N HIS A 96 -15.58 4.25 -14.67
CA HIS A 96 -14.54 5.28 -14.89
C HIS A 96 -13.45 5.21 -13.84
N ALA A 97 -13.80 5.06 -12.55
CA ALA A 97 -12.83 4.96 -11.46
C ALA A 97 -11.89 3.77 -11.65
N VAL A 98 -12.42 2.58 -11.97
CA VAL A 98 -11.61 1.37 -12.20
C VAL A 98 -10.69 1.53 -13.40
N VAL A 99 -11.19 2.09 -14.52
CA VAL A 99 -10.34 2.30 -15.71
C VAL A 99 -9.18 3.23 -15.40
N TYR A 100 -9.43 4.38 -14.77
CA TYR A 100 -8.35 5.30 -14.41
C TYR A 100 -7.39 4.69 -13.39
N THR A 101 -7.90 4.01 -12.37
CA THR A 101 -7.09 3.29 -11.39
C THR A 101 -6.16 2.27 -12.05
N LEU A 102 -6.70 1.40 -12.90
CA LEU A 102 -5.89 0.39 -13.59
C LEU A 102 -4.84 1.02 -14.49
N LEU A 103 -5.20 2.03 -15.27
CA LEU A 103 -4.27 2.70 -16.16
C LEU A 103 -3.14 3.39 -15.39
N THR A 104 -3.45 4.16 -14.34
CA THR A 104 -2.43 4.86 -13.55
C THR A 104 -1.54 3.88 -12.79
N THR A 105 -2.10 2.79 -12.26
CA THR A 105 -1.35 1.75 -11.53
C THR A 105 -0.43 0.94 -12.46
N ILE A 106 -0.90 0.59 -13.66
CA ILE A 106 -0.06 -0.07 -14.68
C ILE A 106 1.08 0.86 -15.10
N CYS A 107 0.80 2.15 -15.32
CA CYS A 107 1.85 3.13 -15.66
C CYS A 107 2.89 3.26 -14.53
N ALA A 108 2.46 3.29 -13.26
CA ALA A 108 3.38 3.35 -12.12
C ALA A 108 4.31 2.12 -12.07
N ALA A 109 3.74 0.93 -12.23
CA ALA A 109 4.51 -0.31 -12.29
C ALA A 109 5.47 -0.32 -13.50
N ALA A 110 5.02 0.14 -14.68
CA ALA A 110 5.84 0.22 -15.87
C ALA A 110 7.01 1.22 -15.73
N VAL A 111 6.78 2.37 -15.09
CA VAL A 111 7.82 3.34 -14.74
C VAL A 111 8.84 2.71 -13.79
N GLY A 112 8.37 2.02 -12.75
CA GLY A 112 9.23 1.28 -11.82
C GLY A 112 10.09 0.24 -12.53
N LEU A 113 9.50 -0.56 -13.43
CA LEU A 113 10.22 -1.54 -14.26
C LEU A 113 11.25 -0.86 -15.17
N GLY A 114 10.87 0.22 -15.86
CA GLY A 114 11.77 0.97 -16.73
C GLY A 114 12.99 1.51 -16.00
N LEU A 115 12.79 2.07 -14.80
CA LEU A 115 13.87 2.54 -13.94
C LEU A 115 14.72 1.39 -13.41
N PHE A 116 14.10 0.25 -13.04
CA PHE A 116 14.84 -0.93 -12.61
C PHE A 116 15.80 -1.43 -13.68
N LEU A 117 15.34 -1.49 -14.93
CA LEU A 117 16.17 -1.90 -16.07
C LEU A 117 17.26 -0.86 -16.40
N TRP A 118 16.94 0.43 -16.28
CA TRP A 118 17.90 1.51 -16.61
C TRP A 118 18.99 1.68 -15.55
N ILE A 119 18.62 1.70 -14.26
CA ILE A 119 19.55 1.93 -13.14
C ILE A 119 20.32 0.65 -12.80
N ALA A 120 19.72 -0.52 -13.02
CA ALA A 120 20.26 -1.84 -12.73
C ALA A 120 20.88 -1.92 -11.32
N PRO A 121 20.08 -2.14 -10.25
CA PRO A 121 20.54 -2.05 -8.87
C PRO A 121 21.73 -2.96 -8.55
N GLY A 122 21.85 -4.09 -9.27
CA GLY A 122 22.88 -5.09 -9.00
C GLY A 122 22.53 -6.01 -7.82
N ASN A 123 23.47 -6.85 -7.44
CA ASN A 123 23.27 -7.83 -6.37
C ASN A 123 23.98 -7.38 -5.08
N LEU A 124 23.40 -7.79 -3.96
CA LEU A 124 24.03 -7.71 -2.65
C LEU A 124 25.06 -8.86 -2.49
N PRO A 125 26.06 -8.72 -1.63
CA PRO A 125 27.01 -9.79 -1.32
C PRO A 125 26.29 -11.04 -0.78
N LEU A 126 26.85 -12.24 -1.09
CA LEU A 126 26.24 -13.52 -0.73
C LEU A 126 26.16 -13.76 0.79
N ASP A 127 27.08 -13.24 1.55
CA ASP A 127 27.12 -13.27 3.02
C ASP A 127 25.96 -12.47 3.65
N VAL A 128 25.51 -11.43 3.00
CA VAL A 128 24.32 -10.65 3.40
C VAL A 128 23.04 -11.41 3.09
N ILE A 129 23.02 -12.13 1.98
CA ILE A 129 21.89 -12.96 1.54
C ILE A 129 21.84 -14.27 2.35
N GLY A 130 23.03 -14.77 2.79
CA GLY A 130 23.25 -16.14 3.25
C GLY A 130 22.54 -16.55 4.54
N ALA A 131 22.07 -15.63 5.36
CA ALA A 131 21.27 -15.99 6.53
C ALA A 131 19.81 -16.36 6.17
N GLY A 132 19.34 -16.01 4.97
CA GLY A 132 17.99 -16.30 4.48
C GLY A 132 17.92 -17.18 3.22
N ALA A 133 19.05 -17.36 2.52
CA ALA A 133 19.08 -17.97 1.19
C ALA A 133 19.17 -19.51 1.18
N SER A 134 19.21 -20.18 2.33
CA SER A 134 19.50 -21.62 2.43
C SER A 134 18.43 -22.53 1.86
N GLN A 135 17.36 -22.04 1.32
CA GLN A 135 16.31 -22.88 0.72
C GLN A 135 15.68 -22.21 -0.50
N VAL A 136 16.43 -22.06 -1.58
CA VAL A 136 15.80 -21.92 -2.90
C VAL A 136 15.30 -23.33 -3.28
N PRO A 137 13.98 -23.56 -3.36
CA PRO A 137 13.49 -24.87 -3.77
C PRO A 137 13.96 -25.15 -5.21
N GLU A 138 14.61 -26.29 -5.42
CA GLU A 138 15.08 -26.79 -6.71
C GLU A 138 13.98 -26.89 -7.78
N LYS A 139 12.71 -26.73 -7.38
CA LYS A 139 11.50 -26.81 -8.21
C LYS A 139 11.18 -25.59 -9.07
N LEU A 140 11.87 -24.46 -8.91
CA LEU A 140 11.51 -23.23 -9.64
C LEU A 140 11.95 -23.18 -11.10
N GLY A 141 12.83 -24.10 -11.54
CA GLY A 141 13.32 -24.17 -12.93
C GLY A 141 12.38 -24.82 -13.96
N THR A 142 11.25 -25.42 -13.52
CA THR A 142 10.37 -26.20 -14.41
C THR A 142 8.90 -25.74 -14.41
N VAL A 143 8.55 -24.69 -13.70
CA VAL A 143 7.15 -24.23 -13.61
C VAL A 143 6.80 -23.39 -14.83
N THR A 144 5.87 -23.87 -15.64
CA THR A 144 5.36 -23.15 -16.81
C THR A 144 4.45 -22.00 -16.40
N TYR A 145 4.29 -20.96 -17.25
CA TYR A 145 3.33 -19.87 -17.02
C TYR A 145 1.90 -20.40 -16.79
N TYR A 146 1.55 -21.51 -17.43
CA TYR A 146 0.27 -22.22 -17.25
C TYR A 146 0.10 -22.74 -15.81
N ASP A 147 1.14 -23.35 -15.25
CA ASP A 147 1.13 -23.86 -13.86
C ASP A 147 1.02 -22.72 -12.84
N HIS A 148 1.67 -21.58 -13.10
CA HIS A 148 1.51 -20.38 -12.28
C HIS A 148 0.07 -19.86 -12.32
N PHE A 149 -0.55 -19.79 -13.50
CA PHE A 149 -1.93 -19.35 -13.62
C PHE A 149 -2.90 -20.30 -12.92
N LEU A 150 -2.72 -21.60 -13.08
CA LEU A 150 -3.50 -22.62 -12.39
C LEU A 150 -3.33 -22.56 -10.87
N SER A 151 -2.14 -22.25 -10.38
CA SER A 151 -1.87 -22.13 -8.95
C SER A 151 -2.59 -20.96 -8.26
N VAL A 152 -3.04 -19.97 -9.04
CA VAL A 152 -3.86 -18.85 -8.54
C VAL A 152 -5.28 -19.32 -8.17
N ILE A 153 -5.82 -20.31 -8.90
CA ILE A 153 -7.15 -20.87 -8.66
C ILE A 153 -7.03 -22.05 -7.69
N PRO A 154 -7.37 -21.87 -6.41
CA PRO A 154 -7.16 -22.94 -5.44
C PRO A 154 -8.25 -23.99 -5.55
N ASN A 155 -7.87 -25.26 -5.31
CA ASN A 155 -8.79 -26.39 -5.21
C ASN A 155 -9.43 -26.53 -3.81
N ASN A 156 -8.96 -25.73 -2.85
CA ASN A 156 -9.41 -25.73 -1.45
C ASN A 156 -9.31 -24.32 -0.87
N ILE A 157 -10.34 -23.89 -0.16
CA ILE A 157 -10.40 -22.53 0.42
C ILE A 157 -9.38 -22.32 1.54
N LEU A 158 -9.08 -23.33 2.35
CA LEU A 158 -8.24 -23.17 3.53
C LEU A 158 -6.74 -23.24 3.22
N GLN A 159 -6.36 -24.05 2.24
CA GLN A 159 -4.95 -24.27 1.89
C GLN A 159 -4.18 -22.98 1.56
N PRO A 160 -4.70 -22.03 0.76
CA PRO A 160 -4.02 -20.77 0.49
C PRO A 160 -3.74 -19.93 1.73
N TYR A 161 -4.66 -19.93 2.70
CA TYR A 161 -4.45 -19.22 3.97
C TYR A 161 -3.37 -19.88 4.82
N LEU A 162 -3.31 -21.20 4.87
CA LEU A 162 -2.28 -21.97 5.60
C LEU A 162 -0.88 -21.82 4.97
N GLN A 163 -0.83 -21.76 3.64
CA GLN A 163 0.41 -21.66 2.87
C GLN A 163 0.83 -20.19 2.61
N ALA A 164 0.04 -19.22 3.08
CA ALA A 164 0.24 -17.80 2.81
C ALA A 164 0.33 -17.45 1.29
N ASN A 165 -0.40 -18.20 0.43
CA ASN A 165 -0.45 -17.92 -1.00
C ASN A 165 -1.36 -16.73 -1.27
N VAL A 166 -0.77 -15.53 -1.36
CA VAL A 166 -1.48 -14.25 -1.50
C VAL A 166 -2.36 -14.23 -2.73
N LEU A 167 -1.89 -14.71 -3.89
CA LEU A 167 -2.65 -14.66 -5.14
C LEU A 167 -3.93 -15.49 -5.07
N SER A 168 -3.83 -16.70 -4.52
CA SER A 168 -5.01 -17.55 -4.32
C SER A 168 -5.96 -16.99 -3.27
N VAL A 169 -5.43 -16.39 -2.18
CA VAL A 169 -6.24 -15.69 -1.17
C VAL A 169 -6.98 -14.51 -1.79
N MET A 170 -6.31 -13.73 -2.66
CA MET A 170 -6.94 -12.62 -3.38
C MET A 170 -8.04 -13.12 -4.33
N PHE A 171 -7.82 -14.22 -5.04
CA PHE A 171 -8.83 -14.84 -5.91
C PHE A 171 -10.07 -15.25 -5.11
N ILE A 172 -9.89 -15.95 -3.98
CA ILE A 172 -10.99 -16.32 -3.08
C ILE A 172 -11.72 -15.07 -2.58
N SER A 173 -10.96 -14.09 -2.10
CA SER A 173 -11.50 -12.86 -1.52
C SER A 173 -12.26 -12.04 -2.55
N ALA A 174 -11.76 -11.94 -3.78
CA ALA A 174 -12.45 -11.27 -4.88
C ALA A 174 -13.74 -12.00 -5.25
N SER A 175 -13.71 -13.33 -5.32
CA SER A 175 -14.91 -14.15 -5.61
C SER A 175 -15.98 -13.94 -4.54
N VAL A 176 -15.61 -13.96 -3.25
CA VAL A 176 -16.53 -13.73 -2.13
C VAL A 176 -17.07 -12.29 -2.15
N GLY A 177 -16.20 -11.29 -2.34
CA GLY A 177 -16.59 -9.88 -2.39
C GLY A 177 -17.56 -9.58 -3.56
N LEU A 178 -17.30 -10.15 -4.74
CA LEU A 178 -18.21 -10.05 -5.88
C LEU A 178 -19.54 -10.78 -5.63
N ALA A 179 -19.51 -11.96 -5.00
CA ALA A 179 -20.73 -12.66 -4.62
C ALA A 179 -21.61 -11.78 -3.70
N PHE A 180 -21.00 -11.09 -2.72
CA PHE A 180 -21.70 -10.10 -1.90
C PHE A 180 -22.23 -8.92 -2.69
N ALA A 181 -21.50 -8.42 -3.69
CA ALA A 181 -21.94 -7.32 -4.55
C ALA A 181 -23.24 -7.68 -5.31
N PHE A 182 -23.35 -8.91 -5.80
CA PHE A 182 -24.50 -9.41 -6.55
C PHE A 182 -25.61 -10.04 -5.68
N MET A 183 -25.35 -10.27 -4.38
CA MET A 183 -26.32 -10.84 -3.46
C MET A 183 -27.49 -9.88 -3.22
N PRO A 184 -28.77 -10.36 -3.21
CA PRO A 184 -29.92 -9.54 -2.83
C PRO A 184 -29.72 -8.86 -1.48
N ARG A 185 -30.29 -7.66 -1.31
CA ARG A 185 -30.25 -6.91 -0.06
C ARG A 185 -31.18 -7.55 0.97
N THR A 186 -30.67 -8.51 1.71
CA THR A 186 -31.34 -9.20 2.81
C THR A 186 -30.73 -8.82 4.13
N GLU A 187 -31.49 -8.99 5.21
CA GLU A 187 -30.97 -8.79 6.57
C GLU A 187 -29.70 -9.64 6.84
N ASN A 188 -29.69 -10.89 6.38
CA ASN A 188 -28.54 -11.78 6.52
C ASN A 188 -27.29 -11.21 5.83
N ARG A 189 -27.44 -10.61 4.63
CA ARG A 189 -26.33 -9.94 3.93
C ARG A 189 -25.75 -8.80 4.78
N GLU A 190 -26.61 -7.97 5.37
CA GLU A 190 -26.18 -6.83 6.18
C GLU A 190 -25.46 -7.28 7.46
N VAL A 191 -25.98 -8.33 8.12
CA VAL A 191 -25.34 -8.91 9.32
C VAL A 191 -23.92 -9.40 8.99
N VAL A 192 -23.76 -10.17 7.91
CA VAL A 192 -22.45 -10.70 7.55
C VAL A 192 -21.49 -9.57 7.16
N LEU A 193 -21.95 -8.55 6.43
CA LEU A 193 -21.12 -7.39 6.11
C LEU A 193 -20.68 -6.64 7.36
N LYS A 194 -21.57 -6.42 8.34
CA LYS A 194 -21.20 -5.80 9.62
C LYS A 194 -20.12 -6.61 10.35
N VAL A 195 -20.21 -7.93 10.34
CA VAL A 195 -19.17 -8.80 10.93
C VAL A 195 -17.83 -8.64 10.19
N LEU A 196 -17.83 -8.64 8.86
CA LEU A 196 -16.62 -8.46 8.07
C LEU A 196 -15.93 -7.10 8.31
N PHE A 197 -16.73 -6.02 8.40
CA PHE A 197 -16.19 -4.70 8.75
C PHE A 197 -15.66 -4.67 10.19
N GLY A 198 -16.36 -5.28 11.15
CA GLY A 198 -15.87 -5.39 12.53
C GLY A 198 -14.55 -6.18 12.64
N LEU A 199 -14.40 -7.27 11.85
CA LEU A 199 -13.15 -8.01 11.78
C LEU A 199 -12.02 -7.17 11.15
N GLN A 200 -12.33 -6.34 10.15
CA GLN A 200 -11.36 -5.42 9.55
C GLN A 200 -10.90 -4.36 10.56
N GLU A 201 -11.80 -3.79 11.37
CA GLU A 201 -11.45 -2.86 12.46
C GLU A 201 -10.55 -3.52 13.52
N LEU A 202 -10.85 -4.78 13.87
CA LEU A 202 -10.02 -5.57 14.77
C LEU A 202 -8.59 -5.71 14.22
N LEU A 203 -8.45 -6.07 12.94
CA LEU A 203 -7.12 -6.16 12.30
C LEU A 203 -6.41 -4.81 12.26
N PHE A 204 -7.09 -3.73 11.95
CA PHE A 204 -6.49 -2.39 12.01
C PHE A 204 -6.01 -2.03 13.42
N THR A 205 -6.70 -2.47 14.44
CA THR A 205 -6.27 -2.30 15.83
C THR A 205 -5.00 -3.09 16.14
N LEU A 206 -4.90 -4.35 15.66
CA LEU A 206 -3.68 -5.15 15.77
C LEU A 206 -2.51 -4.53 14.99
N ILE A 207 -2.74 -4.00 13.79
CA ILE A 207 -1.74 -3.27 13.01
C ILE A 207 -1.26 -2.04 13.78
N LYS A 208 -2.16 -1.23 14.36
CA LYS A 208 -1.80 -0.07 15.18
C LYS A 208 -0.91 -0.48 16.37
N ALA A 209 -1.24 -1.59 17.05
CA ALA A 209 -0.44 -2.11 18.16
C ALA A 209 0.96 -2.55 17.68
N LEU A 210 1.06 -3.24 16.53
CA LEU A 210 2.33 -3.62 15.93
C LEU A 210 3.17 -2.40 15.55
N LEU A 211 2.56 -1.37 14.96
CA LEU A 211 3.24 -0.12 14.59
C LEU A 211 3.73 0.67 15.83
N TYR A 212 3.08 0.51 16.98
CA TYR A 212 3.53 1.12 18.23
C TYR A 212 4.84 0.52 18.72
N VAL A 213 5.05 -0.79 18.58
CA VAL A 213 6.28 -1.49 18.96
C VAL A 213 7.32 -1.55 17.83
N LEU A 214 6.97 -1.11 16.64
CA LEU A 214 7.82 -1.15 15.43
C LEU A 214 9.20 -0.49 15.59
N PRO A 215 9.41 0.58 16.38
CA PRO A 215 10.76 1.12 16.61
C PRO A 215 11.78 0.09 17.10
N ILE A 216 11.33 -0.91 17.89
CA ILE A 216 12.18 -2.02 18.33
C ILE A 216 12.59 -2.90 17.15
N GLY A 217 11.63 -3.18 16.25
CA GLY A 217 11.91 -3.92 15.01
C GLY A 217 12.86 -3.16 14.09
N ILE A 218 12.63 -1.85 13.88
CA ILE A 218 13.49 -1.00 13.05
C ILE A 218 14.93 -0.98 13.61
N LEU A 219 15.08 -0.84 14.92
CA LEU A 219 16.38 -0.88 15.58
C LEU A 219 17.10 -2.21 15.31
N ALA A 220 16.40 -3.34 15.47
CA ALA A 220 16.96 -4.67 15.26
C ALA A 220 17.33 -4.91 13.79
N PHE A 221 16.47 -4.55 12.84
CA PHE A 221 16.76 -4.69 11.41
C PHE A 221 17.90 -3.77 10.95
N ALA A 222 17.96 -2.54 11.46
CA ALA A 222 19.05 -1.63 11.17
C ALA A 222 20.38 -2.12 11.77
N GLY A 223 20.33 -2.68 12.98
CA GLY A 223 21.49 -3.30 13.62
C GLY A 223 21.98 -4.53 12.87
N GLN A 224 21.08 -5.42 12.47
CA GLN A 224 21.39 -6.59 11.64
C GLN A 224 22.02 -6.18 10.32
N LEU A 225 21.44 -5.20 9.63
CA LEU A 225 21.97 -4.66 8.38
C LEU A 225 23.38 -4.10 8.58
N SER A 226 23.56 -3.23 9.56
CA SER A 226 24.84 -2.58 9.81
C SER A 226 25.95 -3.56 10.21
N ALA A 227 25.61 -4.62 10.97
CA ALA A 227 26.55 -5.69 11.32
C ALA A 227 27.02 -6.51 10.10
N GLN A 228 26.22 -6.54 9.03
CA GLN A 228 26.52 -7.27 7.80
C GLN A 228 27.21 -6.40 6.73
N ILE A 229 27.29 -5.07 6.95
CA ILE A 229 27.88 -4.14 5.99
C ILE A 229 29.42 -4.16 6.06
N GLU A 230 30.08 -4.67 5.02
CA GLU A 230 31.35 -4.13 4.56
C GLU A 230 31.04 -2.93 3.63
N ALA A 231 31.42 -1.72 4.07
CA ALA A 231 30.82 -0.42 3.77
C ALA A 231 30.72 0.06 2.30
N GLY A 232 31.11 -0.71 1.30
CA GLY A 232 31.12 -0.23 -0.08
C GLY A 232 30.06 -0.84 -1.00
N VAL A 233 29.79 -2.13 -0.88
CA VAL A 233 29.01 -2.91 -1.87
C VAL A 233 27.52 -2.81 -1.60
N ILE A 234 27.10 -2.83 -0.33
CA ILE A 234 25.68 -2.75 0.04
C ILE A 234 25.12 -1.37 -0.26
N VAL A 235 25.84 -0.30 0.05
CA VAL A 235 25.43 1.08 -0.23
C VAL A 235 25.19 1.28 -1.73
N GLY A 236 26.01 0.65 -2.60
CA GLY A 236 25.83 0.71 -4.05
C GLY A 236 24.52 0.09 -4.53
N ALA A 237 24.26 -1.18 -4.24
CA ALA A 237 23.06 -1.89 -4.71
C ALA A 237 21.78 -1.38 -4.04
N LEU A 238 21.82 -1.20 -2.71
CA LEU A 238 20.67 -0.71 -1.94
C LEU A 238 20.35 0.76 -2.23
N GLY A 239 21.37 1.59 -2.46
CA GLY A 239 21.20 2.98 -2.88
C GLY A 239 20.57 3.09 -4.26
N LYS A 240 21.01 2.27 -5.24
CA LYS A 240 20.39 2.18 -6.55
C LYS A 240 18.95 1.68 -6.48
N TYR A 241 18.69 0.63 -5.70
CA TYR A 241 17.33 0.14 -5.44
C TYR A 241 16.44 1.25 -4.88
N THR A 242 16.91 1.96 -3.87
CA THR A 242 16.17 3.08 -3.26
C THR A 242 15.90 4.19 -4.29
N ALA A 243 16.89 4.51 -5.13
CA ALA A 243 16.73 5.48 -6.21
C ALA A 243 15.69 5.05 -7.25
N VAL A 244 15.60 3.74 -7.58
CA VAL A 244 14.56 3.21 -8.46
C VAL A 244 13.17 3.39 -7.85
N VAL A 245 12.99 3.00 -6.58
CA VAL A 245 11.68 3.07 -5.93
C VAL A 245 11.24 4.52 -5.74
N ILE A 246 12.09 5.37 -5.14
CA ILE A 246 11.75 6.78 -4.92
C ILE A 246 11.62 7.51 -6.25
N GLY A 247 12.52 7.28 -7.20
CA GLY A 247 12.45 7.87 -8.55
C GLY A 247 11.17 7.49 -9.28
N GLY A 248 10.73 6.23 -9.18
CA GLY A 248 9.45 5.77 -9.73
C GLY A 248 8.27 6.54 -9.18
N ASN A 249 8.18 6.64 -7.85
CA ASN A 249 7.12 7.42 -7.17
C ASN A 249 7.16 8.91 -7.56
N LEU A 250 8.35 9.52 -7.64
CA LEU A 250 8.47 10.94 -8.04
C LEU A 250 8.06 11.15 -9.50
N ILE A 251 8.43 10.27 -10.43
CA ILE A 251 7.99 10.34 -11.82
C ILE A 251 6.47 10.18 -11.90
N GLN A 252 5.90 9.23 -11.18
CA GLN A 252 4.45 9.04 -11.12
C GLN A 252 3.76 10.29 -10.59
N PHE A 253 4.25 10.86 -9.50
CA PHE A 253 3.68 12.04 -8.83
C PHE A 253 3.74 13.31 -9.70
N PHE A 254 4.91 13.61 -10.28
CA PHE A 254 5.15 14.88 -10.96
C PHE A 254 4.95 14.84 -12.47
N ILE A 255 4.94 13.65 -13.09
CA ILE A 255 4.87 13.52 -14.56
C ILE A 255 3.63 12.72 -14.95
N VAL A 256 3.49 11.49 -14.53
CA VAL A 256 2.45 10.58 -15.05
C VAL A 256 1.05 11.04 -14.63
N ILE A 257 0.80 11.24 -13.34
CA ILE A 257 -0.50 11.71 -12.85
C ILE A 257 -0.89 13.07 -13.45
N PRO A 258 0.01 14.09 -13.47
CA PRO A 258 -0.26 15.34 -14.18
C PRO A 258 -0.59 15.18 -15.67
N LEU A 259 0.07 14.26 -16.38
CA LEU A 259 -0.25 13.97 -17.78
C LEU A 259 -1.66 13.41 -17.95
N PHE A 260 -2.10 12.47 -17.09
CA PHE A 260 -3.47 11.98 -17.10
C PHE A 260 -4.51 13.10 -16.95
N LEU A 261 -4.27 14.03 -16.00
CA LEU A 261 -5.14 15.21 -15.82
C LEU A 261 -5.14 16.09 -17.07
N LEU A 262 -3.99 16.38 -17.67
CA LEU A 262 -3.88 17.17 -18.90
C LEU A 262 -4.60 16.51 -20.07
N PHE A 263 -4.47 15.19 -20.26
CA PHE A 263 -5.19 14.46 -21.30
C PHE A 263 -6.72 14.55 -21.14
N ARG A 264 -7.20 14.77 -19.92
CA ARG A 264 -8.63 15.01 -19.64
C ARG A 264 -9.01 16.50 -19.66
N GLY A 265 -8.11 17.39 -20.03
CA GLY A 265 -8.35 18.84 -20.08
C GLY A 265 -8.36 19.52 -18.71
N LEU A 266 -7.93 18.84 -17.65
CA LEU A 266 -7.83 19.36 -16.30
C LEU A 266 -6.45 19.96 -16.05
N ASN A 267 -6.42 21.09 -15.33
CA ASN A 267 -5.15 21.71 -14.93
C ASN A 267 -4.57 21.02 -13.69
N PRO A 268 -3.42 20.31 -13.80
CA PRO A 268 -2.86 19.55 -12.69
C PRO A 268 -2.48 20.42 -11.48
N VAL A 269 -1.97 21.63 -11.74
CA VAL A 269 -1.58 22.57 -10.68
C VAL A 269 -2.79 23.04 -9.89
N TYR A 270 -3.91 23.30 -10.58
CA TYR A 270 -5.17 23.64 -9.93
C TYR A 270 -5.66 22.49 -9.04
N VAL A 271 -5.77 21.28 -9.59
CA VAL A 271 -6.23 20.09 -8.84
C VAL A 271 -5.30 19.85 -7.64
N PHE A 272 -3.97 19.86 -7.84
CA PHE A 272 -3.00 19.67 -6.77
C PHE A 272 -3.16 20.70 -5.65
N ARG A 273 -3.25 21.99 -5.98
CA ARG A 273 -3.42 23.05 -4.95
C ARG A 273 -4.68 22.85 -4.11
N LYS A 274 -5.76 22.35 -4.71
CA LYS A 274 -7.02 22.08 -4.02
C LYS A 274 -6.93 20.84 -3.12
N MET A 275 -6.17 19.83 -3.54
CA MET A 275 -6.04 18.57 -2.84
C MET A 275 -4.77 18.47 -1.97
N SER A 276 -3.87 19.48 -2.02
CA SER A 276 -2.61 19.50 -1.26
C SER A 276 -2.76 19.28 0.26
N PRO A 277 -3.83 19.71 0.95
CA PRO A 277 -4.01 19.39 2.37
C PRO A 277 -4.11 17.89 2.63
N ALA A 278 -4.83 17.16 1.76
CA ALA A 278 -4.94 15.70 1.86
C ALA A 278 -3.59 15.02 1.59
N VAL A 279 -2.89 15.43 0.53
CA VAL A 279 -1.57 14.89 0.18
C VAL A 279 -0.56 15.12 1.30
N ALA A 280 -0.55 16.31 1.91
CA ALA A 280 0.33 16.62 3.03
C ALA A 280 0.01 15.76 4.27
N VAL A 281 -1.26 15.54 4.58
CA VAL A 281 -1.66 14.65 5.68
C VAL A 281 -1.25 13.21 5.37
N ALA A 282 -1.43 12.74 4.14
CA ALA A 282 -1.06 11.39 3.71
C ALA A 282 0.42 11.09 3.94
N LEU A 283 1.31 12.04 3.62
CA LEU A 283 2.75 11.92 3.84
C LEU A 283 3.10 11.51 5.29
N PHE A 284 2.36 12.04 6.27
CA PHE A 284 2.63 11.78 7.69
C PHE A 284 1.77 10.64 8.28
N THR A 285 0.59 10.37 7.71
CA THR A 285 -0.28 9.28 8.20
C THR A 285 0.20 7.91 7.77
N LYS A 286 0.85 7.84 6.59
CA LYS A 286 1.24 6.59 5.93
C LYS A 286 0.04 5.65 5.71
N SER A 287 -1.16 6.23 5.58
CA SER A 287 -2.40 5.49 5.41
C SER A 287 -3.40 6.31 4.60
N SER A 288 -3.72 5.84 3.41
CA SER A 288 -4.76 6.45 2.57
C SER A 288 -6.12 6.38 3.26
N ALA A 289 -6.43 5.26 3.93
CA ALA A 289 -7.67 5.08 4.68
C ALA A 289 -7.79 6.08 5.86
N ALA A 290 -6.72 6.29 6.64
CA ALA A 290 -6.72 7.28 7.72
C ALA A 290 -6.78 8.74 7.22
N THR A 291 -6.38 8.98 5.98
CA THR A 291 -6.42 10.31 5.34
C THR A 291 -7.77 10.60 4.69
N LEU A 292 -8.59 9.57 4.42
CA LEU A 292 -9.85 9.67 3.68
C LEU A 292 -10.77 10.81 4.12
N PRO A 293 -10.99 11.10 5.41
CA PRO A 293 -11.85 12.24 5.81
C PRO A 293 -11.33 13.58 5.29
N VAL A 294 -10.00 13.79 5.30
CA VAL A 294 -9.39 15.02 4.78
C VAL A 294 -9.42 15.05 3.26
N THR A 295 -9.29 13.89 2.61
CA THR A 295 -9.38 13.76 1.14
C THR A 295 -10.79 14.08 0.67
N LEU A 296 -11.82 13.58 1.35
CA LEU A 296 -13.24 13.89 1.07
C LEU A 296 -13.53 15.39 1.25
N ALA A 297 -13.17 15.96 2.40
CA ALA A 297 -13.36 17.38 2.64
C ALA A 297 -12.63 18.25 1.60
N SER A 298 -11.39 17.88 1.22
CA SER A 298 -10.64 18.60 0.19
C SER A 298 -11.31 18.50 -1.19
N ALA A 299 -11.87 17.35 -1.53
CA ALA A 299 -12.57 17.14 -2.81
C ALA A 299 -13.89 17.93 -2.86
N GLU A 300 -14.72 17.85 -1.82
CA GLU A 300 -16.02 18.50 -1.78
C GLU A 300 -15.89 20.03 -1.57
N ASP A 301 -15.06 20.48 -0.60
CA ASP A 301 -15.01 21.88 -0.20
C ASP A 301 -14.04 22.72 -1.05
N ASN A 302 -12.88 22.16 -1.43
CA ASN A 302 -11.85 22.89 -2.15
C ASN A 302 -11.95 22.68 -3.67
N LEU A 303 -12.00 21.42 -4.11
CA LEU A 303 -12.05 21.05 -5.55
C LEU A 303 -13.44 21.26 -6.12
N LYS A 304 -14.49 21.20 -5.29
CA LYS A 304 -15.91 21.28 -5.66
C LYS A 304 -16.37 20.12 -6.54
N ALA A 305 -15.79 18.93 -6.32
CA ALA A 305 -16.25 17.72 -6.95
C ALA A 305 -17.67 17.36 -6.47
N HIS A 306 -18.46 16.76 -7.35
CA HIS A 306 -19.82 16.35 -7.03
C HIS A 306 -19.81 15.35 -5.85
N PRO A 307 -20.63 15.56 -4.79
CA PRO A 307 -20.60 14.71 -3.60
C PRO A 307 -20.80 13.21 -3.89
N ALA A 308 -21.68 12.87 -4.85
CA ALA A 308 -21.89 11.48 -5.26
C ALA A 308 -20.62 10.84 -5.84
N VAL A 309 -19.79 11.61 -6.57
CA VAL A 309 -18.51 11.15 -7.10
C VAL A 309 -17.48 11.04 -5.99
N ALA A 310 -17.27 12.11 -5.23
CA ALA A 310 -16.26 12.13 -4.18
C ALA A 310 -16.48 11.03 -3.13
N ARG A 311 -17.71 10.91 -2.61
CA ARG A 311 -18.08 9.92 -1.57
C ARG A 311 -18.10 8.47 -2.06
N PHE A 312 -18.09 8.26 -3.37
CA PHE A 312 -18.01 6.93 -3.96
C PHE A 312 -16.59 6.59 -4.41
N VAL A 313 -15.96 7.46 -5.18
CA VAL A 313 -14.64 7.20 -5.78
C VAL A 313 -13.54 7.15 -4.73
N LEU A 314 -13.45 8.14 -3.84
CA LEU A 314 -12.34 8.25 -2.90
C LEU A 314 -12.26 7.06 -1.92
N PRO A 315 -13.36 6.59 -1.28
CA PRO A 315 -13.29 5.40 -0.42
C PRO A 315 -12.83 4.14 -1.15
N ILE A 316 -13.21 3.96 -2.41
CA ILE A 316 -12.79 2.82 -3.22
C ILE A 316 -11.31 2.98 -3.61
N CYS A 317 -10.91 4.16 -4.08
CA CYS A 317 -9.53 4.43 -4.49
C CYS A 317 -8.54 4.22 -3.34
N THR A 318 -8.90 4.55 -2.08
CA THR A 318 -8.02 4.30 -0.92
C THR A 318 -7.62 2.83 -0.74
N THR A 319 -8.26 1.91 -1.43
CA THR A 319 -7.96 0.46 -1.36
C THR A 319 -7.49 -0.13 -2.69
N ILE A 320 -7.96 0.39 -3.83
CA ILE A 320 -7.63 -0.19 -5.14
C ILE A 320 -6.67 0.64 -5.98
N ASN A 321 -6.55 1.96 -5.73
CA ASN A 321 -5.71 2.87 -6.52
C ASN A 321 -4.36 3.11 -5.83
N MET A 322 -3.54 2.08 -5.77
CA MET A 322 -2.29 2.03 -5.00
C MET A 322 -1.08 2.05 -5.95
N ASN A 323 -0.86 3.16 -6.62
CA ASN A 323 0.13 3.31 -7.68
C ASN A 323 1.58 3.15 -7.15
N GLY A 324 1.93 3.86 -6.07
CA GLY A 324 3.23 3.75 -5.44
C GLY A 324 3.50 2.33 -4.91
N CYS A 325 2.45 1.70 -4.36
CA CYS A 325 2.52 0.31 -3.92
C CYS A 325 2.82 -0.65 -5.07
N ALA A 326 2.19 -0.49 -6.23
CA ALA A 326 2.42 -1.37 -7.37
C ALA A 326 3.88 -1.25 -7.86
N ALA A 327 4.41 -0.03 -7.94
CA ALA A 327 5.81 0.21 -8.27
C ALA A 327 6.76 -0.42 -7.24
N PHE A 328 6.49 -0.22 -5.93
CA PHE A 328 7.29 -0.82 -4.87
C PHE A 328 7.26 -2.34 -4.89
N ILE A 329 6.06 -2.94 -4.94
CA ILE A 329 5.90 -4.40 -4.96
C ILE A 329 6.67 -5.00 -6.13
N LEU A 330 6.56 -4.41 -7.33
CA LEU A 330 7.26 -4.89 -8.52
C LEU A 330 8.78 -4.77 -8.35
N VAL A 331 9.28 -3.58 -8.09
CA VAL A 331 10.73 -3.31 -8.01
C VAL A 331 11.37 -4.13 -6.89
N THR A 332 10.72 -4.20 -5.74
CA THR A 332 11.22 -4.97 -4.59
C THR A 332 11.21 -6.46 -4.87
N SER A 333 10.14 -6.98 -5.49
CA SER A 333 10.07 -8.39 -5.87
C SER A 333 11.17 -8.76 -6.87
N LEU A 334 11.37 -7.96 -7.92
CA LEU A 334 12.44 -8.17 -8.89
C LEU A 334 13.83 -8.10 -8.23
N PHE A 335 14.04 -7.15 -7.32
CA PHE A 335 15.30 -7.02 -6.59
C PHE A 335 15.57 -8.23 -5.70
N VAL A 336 14.57 -8.73 -4.98
CA VAL A 336 14.70 -9.93 -4.14
C VAL A 336 14.94 -11.18 -5.01
N MET A 337 14.20 -11.36 -6.09
CA MET A 337 14.37 -12.47 -7.03
C MET A 337 15.74 -12.47 -7.70
N GLN A 338 16.23 -11.28 -8.13
CA GLN A 338 17.57 -11.12 -8.70
C GLN A 338 18.65 -11.55 -7.69
N ASN A 339 18.53 -11.12 -6.43
CA ASN A 339 19.46 -11.48 -5.36
C ASN A 339 19.35 -12.94 -4.93
N ALA A 340 18.21 -13.60 -5.20
CA ALA A 340 18.03 -15.04 -5.03
C ALA A 340 18.64 -15.87 -6.18
N GLY A 341 19.26 -15.22 -7.18
CA GLY A 341 19.81 -15.91 -8.36
C GLY A 341 18.75 -16.38 -9.36
N MET A 342 17.50 -15.90 -9.24
CA MET A 342 16.43 -16.23 -10.18
C MET A 342 16.64 -15.50 -11.50
N GLU A 343 16.38 -16.18 -12.61
CA GLU A 343 16.51 -15.59 -13.94
C GLU A 343 15.36 -14.63 -14.22
N LEU A 344 15.68 -13.34 -14.43
CA LEU A 344 14.71 -12.31 -14.76
C LEU A 344 14.62 -12.14 -16.29
N THR A 345 13.83 -13.01 -16.93
CA THR A 345 13.49 -12.83 -18.35
C THR A 345 12.49 -11.67 -18.51
N ILE A 346 12.40 -11.10 -19.74
CA ILE A 346 11.39 -10.07 -20.04
C ILE A 346 9.98 -10.60 -19.73
N GLY A 347 9.69 -11.86 -20.07
CA GLY A 347 8.40 -12.50 -19.76
C GLY A 347 8.12 -12.55 -18.26
N THR A 348 9.12 -12.92 -17.45
CA THR A 348 9.02 -12.92 -15.99
C THR A 348 8.74 -11.51 -15.46
N MET A 349 9.48 -10.50 -15.92
CA MET A 349 9.30 -9.12 -15.47
C MET A 349 7.91 -8.57 -15.81
N VAL A 350 7.42 -8.86 -17.03
CA VAL A 350 6.06 -8.46 -17.45
C VAL A 350 5.00 -9.20 -16.64
N ALA A 351 5.15 -10.49 -16.38
CA ALA A 351 4.24 -11.24 -15.50
C ALA A 351 4.19 -10.63 -14.09
N TRP A 352 5.35 -10.33 -13.52
CA TRP A 352 5.44 -9.68 -12.21
C TRP A 352 4.87 -8.26 -12.18
N LEU A 353 4.88 -7.52 -13.30
CA LEU A 353 4.20 -6.25 -13.41
C LEU A 353 2.69 -6.42 -13.17
N PHE A 354 2.06 -7.38 -13.82
CA PHE A 354 0.63 -7.65 -13.59
C PHE A 354 0.34 -8.21 -12.20
N ILE A 355 1.20 -9.08 -11.67
CA ILE A 355 1.11 -9.59 -10.29
C ILE A 355 1.17 -8.42 -9.30
N ALA A 356 2.10 -7.49 -9.47
CA ALA A 356 2.24 -6.33 -8.59
C ALA A 356 1.02 -5.40 -8.65
N VAL A 357 0.47 -5.17 -9.84
CA VAL A 357 -0.77 -4.38 -10.01
C VAL A 357 -1.94 -5.05 -9.31
N LEU A 358 -2.12 -6.36 -9.48
CA LEU A 358 -3.17 -7.12 -8.80
C LEU A 358 -2.96 -7.13 -7.28
N ALA A 359 -1.74 -7.34 -6.82
CA ALA A 359 -1.41 -7.32 -5.39
C ALA A 359 -1.67 -5.94 -4.76
N ALA A 360 -1.33 -4.85 -5.47
CA ALA A 360 -1.60 -3.50 -5.01
C ALA A 360 -3.08 -3.22 -4.76
N ILE A 361 -3.99 -3.80 -5.58
CA ILE A 361 -5.44 -3.73 -5.37
C ILE A 361 -5.85 -4.39 -4.03
N GLY A 362 -5.10 -5.38 -3.55
CA GLY A 362 -5.32 -6.01 -2.25
C GLY A 362 -4.77 -5.24 -1.05
N ASN A 363 -4.13 -4.10 -1.26
CA ASN A 363 -3.64 -3.28 -0.17
C ASN A 363 -4.80 -2.56 0.54
N ALA A 364 -4.87 -2.70 1.86
CA ALA A 364 -5.95 -2.12 2.67
C ALA A 364 -5.81 -0.60 2.91
N GLY A 365 -4.87 0.09 2.25
CA GLY A 365 -4.58 1.51 2.49
C GLY A 365 -4.03 1.81 3.89
N VAL A 366 -3.44 0.81 4.52
CA VAL A 366 -2.86 0.89 5.87
C VAL A 366 -1.34 1.10 5.83
N PRO A 367 -0.74 1.66 6.90
CA PRO A 367 0.71 1.80 6.96
C PRO A 367 1.41 0.46 6.75
N MET A 368 2.51 0.47 5.99
CA MET A 368 3.32 -0.72 5.69
C MET A 368 2.61 -1.81 4.84
N GLY A 369 1.42 -1.55 4.29
CA GLY A 369 0.63 -2.56 3.58
C GLY A 369 1.36 -3.17 2.38
N CYS A 370 2.04 -2.37 1.56
CA CYS A 370 2.82 -2.83 0.41
C CYS A 370 3.99 -3.72 0.83
N TYR A 371 4.65 -3.39 1.95
CA TYR A 371 5.72 -4.20 2.51
C TYR A 371 5.22 -5.59 2.92
N PHE A 372 4.07 -5.67 3.61
CA PHE A 372 3.47 -6.94 4.01
C PHE A 372 3.06 -7.79 2.81
N LEU A 373 2.50 -7.16 1.77
CA LEU A 373 2.16 -7.82 0.52
C LEU A 373 3.40 -8.39 -0.16
N THR A 374 4.46 -7.61 -0.29
CA THR A 374 5.71 -8.06 -0.90
C THR A 374 6.34 -9.19 -0.10
N LEU A 375 6.35 -9.09 1.24
CA LEU A 375 6.83 -10.15 2.12
C LEU A 375 6.07 -11.47 1.87
N SER A 376 4.74 -11.40 1.81
CA SER A 376 3.90 -12.57 1.57
C SER A 376 4.10 -13.15 0.17
N LEU A 377 4.20 -12.31 -0.87
CA LEU A 377 4.49 -12.75 -2.23
C LEU A 377 5.84 -13.45 -2.31
N MET A 378 6.89 -12.86 -1.74
CA MET A 378 8.23 -13.46 -1.76
C MET A 378 8.29 -14.75 -0.94
N SER A 379 7.61 -14.79 0.20
CA SER A 379 7.48 -16.02 1.00
C SER A 379 6.77 -17.15 0.24
N SER A 380 5.73 -16.82 -0.53
CA SER A 380 4.95 -17.82 -1.29
C SER A 380 5.74 -18.51 -2.40
N ILE A 381 6.74 -17.83 -2.96
CA ILE A 381 7.64 -18.38 -3.98
C ILE A 381 8.96 -18.94 -3.39
N GLY A 382 9.10 -18.94 -2.04
CA GLY A 382 10.31 -19.43 -1.37
C GLY A 382 11.54 -18.52 -1.53
N ALA A 383 11.35 -17.24 -1.90
CA ALA A 383 12.46 -16.30 -2.01
C ALA A 383 13.00 -15.89 -0.62
N PRO A 384 14.27 -15.46 -0.53
CA PRO A 384 14.92 -15.11 0.75
C PRO A 384 14.33 -13.84 1.35
N ILE A 385 13.30 -13.99 2.19
CA ILE A 385 12.59 -12.89 2.83
C ILE A 385 13.46 -12.07 3.80
N GLY A 386 14.63 -12.57 4.22
CA GLY A 386 15.61 -11.82 5.01
C GLY A 386 16.03 -10.50 4.36
N LEU A 387 16.06 -10.45 3.02
CA LEU A 387 16.33 -9.21 2.28
C LEU A 387 15.30 -8.11 2.54
N LEU A 388 14.05 -8.46 2.80
CA LEU A 388 13.01 -7.50 3.15
C LEU A 388 13.27 -6.86 4.53
N GLY A 389 13.90 -7.60 5.46
CA GLY A 389 14.38 -7.03 6.72
C GLY A 389 15.38 -5.90 6.50
N ILE A 390 16.28 -6.05 5.53
CA ILE A 390 17.27 -5.02 5.15
C ILE A 390 16.57 -3.78 4.55
N ILE A 391 15.51 -4.00 3.77
CA ILE A 391 14.74 -2.93 3.12
C ILE A 391 13.85 -2.19 4.12
N LEU A 392 13.39 -2.83 5.19
CA LEU A 392 12.41 -2.28 6.13
C LEU A 392 12.75 -0.90 6.70
N PRO A 393 13.98 -0.61 7.16
CA PRO A 393 14.32 0.72 7.66
C PRO A 393 14.14 1.82 6.60
N ILE A 394 14.51 1.53 5.35
CA ILE A 394 14.38 2.46 4.23
C ILE A 394 12.90 2.60 3.85
N TYR A 395 12.17 1.49 3.88
CA TYR A 395 10.75 1.46 3.55
C TYR A 395 9.92 2.36 4.44
N THR A 396 10.32 2.61 5.69
CA THR A 396 9.61 3.55 6.57
C THR A 396 9.54 4.98 5.99
N ILE A 397 10.52 5.36 5.17
CA ILE A 397 10.56 6.65 4.47
C ILE A 397 9.83 6.54 3.13
N ILE A 398 10.04 5.43 2.40
CA ILE A 398 9.36 5.15 1.14
C ILE A 398 7.85 5.18 1.33
N ASP A 399 7.32 4.54 2.37
CA ASP A 399 5.90 4.47 2.73
C ASP A 399 5.23 5.86 2.88
N MET A 400 5.99 6.88 3.33
CA MET A 400 5.50 8.27 3.37
C MET A 400 5.26 8.81 1.96
N ILE A 401 6.23 8.61 1.06
CA ILE A 401 6.19 9.10 -0.31
C ILE A 401 5.11 8.35 -1.10
N GLU A 402 5.06 7.03 -0.98
CA GLU A 402 4.03 6.18 -1.60
C GLU A 402 2.62 6.59 -1.19
N THR A 403 2.39 6.80 0.09
CA THR A 403 1.05 7.18 0.57
C THR A 403 0.65 8.57 0.07
N ALA A 404 1.57 9.52 0.03
CA ALA A 404 1.30 10.84 -0.53
C ALA A 404 0.98 10.75 -2.04
N GLU A 405 1.69 9.91 -2.77
CA GLU A 405 1.49 9.64 -4.19
C GLU A 405 0.15 8.93 -4.43
N ASN A 406 -0.18 7.90 -3.65
CA ASN A 406 -1.46 7.20 -3.74
C ASN A 406 -2.65 8.15 -3.51
N VAL A 407 -2.60 8.99 -2.49
CA VAL A 407 -3.67 9.99 -2.21
C VAL A 407 -3.74 11.07 -3.31
N TRP A 408 -2.60 11.46 -3.88
CA TRP A 408 -2.58 12.35 -5.05
C TRP A 408 -3.24 11.69 -6.27
N SER A 409 -2.97 10.41 -6.49
CA SER A 409 -3.64 9.64 -7.54
C SER A 409 -5.14 9.49 -7.28
N ASP A 410 -5.57 9.17 -6.05
CA ASP A 410 -6.99 9.09 -5.66
C ASP A 410 -7.73 10.38 -5.98
N ALA A 411 -7.13 11.51 -5.59
CA ALA A 411 -7.67 12.84 -5.85
C ALA A 411 -7.79 13.13 -7.36
N SER A 412 -6.79 12.71 -8.13
CA SER A 412 -6.76 12.89 -9.58
C SER A 412 -7.79 12.01 -10.30
N VAL A 413 -7.94 10.75 -9.87
CA VAL A 413 -9.00 9.86 -10.38
C VAL A 413 -10.37 10.45 -10.06
N CYS A 414 -10.59 10.93 -8.84
CA CYS A 414 -11.84 11.59 -8.46
C CYS A 414 -12.13 12.80 -9.37
N ALA A 415 -11.14 13.66 -9.60
CA ALA A 415 -11.29 14.84 -10.46
C ALA A 415 -11.61 14.47 -11.92
N MET A 416 -10.97 13.42 -12.47
CA MET A 416 -11.22 12.95 -13.83
C MET A 416 -12.62 12.35 -13.97
N VAL A 417 -13.04 11.54 -13.00
CA VAL A 417 -14.39 10.93 -12.99
C VAL A 417 -15.47 12.01 -12.87
N ASP A 418 -15.26 13.00 -11.99
CA ASP A 418 -16.17 14.11 -11.83
C ASP A 418 -16.33 14.91 -13.14
N HIS A 419 -15.21 15.23 -13.78
CA HIS A 419 -15.21 15.92 -15.07
C HIS A 419 -15.94 15.14 -16.17
N ASP A 420 -15.74 13.83 -16.25
CA ASP A 420 -16.34 12.97 -17.28
C ASP A 420 -17.86 12.79 -17.13
N LEU A 421 -18.34 12.90 -15.89
CA LEU A 421 -19.74 12.72 -15.52
C LEU A 421 -20.49 14.05 -15.29
N GLN A 422 -19.82 15.18 -15.46
CA GLN A 422 -20.41 16.50 -15.30
C GLN A 422 -21.66 16.65 -16.19
N GLY A 423 -22.78 17.06 -15.59
CA GLY A 423 -24.08 17.18 -16.27
C GLY A 423 -24.79 15.86 -16.60
N LYS A 424 -24.26 14.71 -16.15
CA LYS A 424 -24.83 13.36 -16.36
C LYS A 424 -25.35 12.72 -15.07
N LEU A 425 -25.14 13.37 -13.94
CA LEU A 425 -25.57 12.92 -12.61
C LEU A 425 -26.76 13.77 -12.16
N ASP A 426 -27.77 13.12 -11.54
CA ASP A 426 -28.89 13.84 -10.93
C ASP A 426 -28.43 14.51 -9.62
N ASP A 427 -28.77 15.79 -9.42
CA ASP A 427 -28.42 16.57 -8.23
C ASP A 427 -28.91 15.94 -6.91
N SER A 428 -29.97 15.11 -6.96
CA SER A 428 -30.53 14.37 -5.81
C SER A 428 -29.71 13.12 -5.41
N SER A 429 -28.74 12.70 -6.21
CA SER A 429 -28.01 11.45 -5.97
C SER A 429 -26.98 11.53 -4.84
N GLY A 430 -26.66 12.74 -4.35
CA GLY A 430 -25.66 12.97 -3.30
C GLY A 430 -26.17 12.79 -1.86
N ASP A 431 -27.47 12.99 -1.62
CA ASP A 431 -28.05 13.01 -0.26
C ASP A 431 -28.28 11.62 0.34
N ASP A 432 -28.38 10.60 -0.48
CA ASP A 432 -28.67 9.20 -0.08
C ASP A 432 -27.40 8.32 0.17
N MET A 433 -26.21 8.90 0.06
CA MET A 433 -24.97 8.14 0.29
C MET A 433 -24.67 8.04 1.79
N PRO A 434 -24.18 6.87 2.26
CA PRO A 434 -23.82 6.72 3.68
C PRO A 434 -22.75 7.75 4.05
N GLN A 435 -23.07 8.55 5.08
CA GLN A 435 -22.08 9.42 5.70
C GLN A 435 -21.10 8.51 6.45
N PHE A 436 -19.86 8.43 5.98
CA PHE A 436 -18.78 7.83 6.76
C PHE A 436 -18.50 8.72 7.97
N GLN A 437 -19.10 8.40 9.10
CA GLN A 437 -18.68 8.96 10.38
C GLN A 437 -17.30 8.36 10.68
N GLY A 438 -16.29 9.21 10.65
CA GLY A 438 -14.91 8.82 10.93
C GLY A 438 -14.75 8.24 12.33
N ALA A 439 -14.15 7.06 12.41
CA ALA A 439 -13.65 6.45 13.63
C ALA A 439 -12.27 7.03 14.01
#